data_24b9e2643230ef8eab414c130dda2891
#
_entry.id   24b9e2643230ef8eab414c130dda2891
#
_cell.length_a   1.000
_cell.length_b   1.000
_cell.length_c   1.000
_cell.angle_alpha   90.00
_cell.angle_beta   90.00
_cell.angle_gamma   90.00
#
_symmetry.space_group_name_H-M   'P 1'
#
loop_
_entity.id
_entity.type
_entity.pdbx_description
1 polymer ?
#
loop_
_entity_poly.entity_id
_entity_poly.type
_entity_poly.pdbx_seq_one_letter_code
_entity_poly.pdbx_strand_id
1 'polypeptide(L)'
;MTTSGFKLNHAMLRVKDSKKSLDFYQNVLGASLIETFEFQAMGFTLYFLGFEAGLVDQMPSDRAERVQWMANQSGLLELTHNHGTESDESFHGYHNGNGEPKGFGHICVSVPDVDTACDRFESMGVEFVKRPNDGSMKGIAFIRDPDDYWIEIFSPVDLKNVVLDHT
;
A
#
# COMPACT_ATOMS: atom_id res chain seq x y z
N MET A 1 -4.20 -24.24 22.99
CA MET A 1 -3.16 -23.56 22.15
C MET A 1 -3.29 -22.07 22.40
N THR A 2 -2.19 -21.37 22.57
CA THR A 2 -2.19 -19.90 22.73
C THR A 2 -1.92 -19.27 21.38
N THR A 3 -2.44 -18.05 21.13
CA THR A 3 -2.15 -17.25 19.92
C THR A 3 -0.89 -16.39 20.08
N SER A 4 -0.09 -16.67 21.12
CA SER A 4 1.19 -16.01 21.36
C SER A 4 2.11 -16.18 20.14
N GLY A 5 2.58 -15.09 19.58
CA GLY A 5 3.42 -15.07 18.37
C GLY A 5 2.68 -14.95 17.03
N PHE A 6 1.34 -14.94 17.01
CA PHE A 6 0.60 -14.61 15.79
C PHE A 6 0.80 -13.11 15.44
N LYS A 7 1.03 -12.83 14.17
CA LYS A 7 1.21 -11.47 13.64
C LYS A 7 0.47 -11.32 12.32
N LEU A 8 -0.09 -10.16 12.06
CA LEU A 8 -0.48 -9.77 10.71
C LEU A 8 0.81 -9.39 9.95
N ASN A 9 1.32 -10.34 9.15
CA ASN A 9 2.56 -10.13 8.42
C ASN A 9 2.36 -9.17 7.25
N HIS A 10 1.40 -9.44 6.37
CA HIS A 10 1.13 -8.61 5.19
C HIS A 10 -0.36 -8.60 4.80
N ALA A 11 -0.73 -7.58 4.02
CA ALA A 11 -1.92 -7.56 3.17
C ALA A 11 -1.49 -7.70 1.71
N MET A 12 -2.34 -8.28 0.85
CA MET A 12 -2.03 -8.48 -0.57
C MET A 12 -2.99 -7.70 -1.46
N LEU A 13 -2.43 -7.00 -2.46
CA LEU A 13 -3.16 -6.37 -3.55
C LEU A 13 -2.71 -6.97 -4.89
N ARG A 14 -3.68 -7.25 -5.77
CA ARG A 14 -3.37 -7.58 -7.17
C ARG A 14 -3.19 -6.31 -7.97
N VAL A 15 -2.11 -6.26 -8.77
CA VAL A 15 -1.79 -5.11 -9.60
C VAL A 15 -1.75 -5.50 -11.07
N LYS A 16 -2.26 -4.63 -11.93
CA LYS A 16 -2.29 -4.83 -13.38
C LYS A 16 -0.90 -4.69 -13.99
N ASP A 17 -0.15 -3.67 -13.57
CA ASP A 17 1.19 -3.33 -14.08
C ASP A 17 2.13 -3.12 -12.90
N SER A 18 2.97 -4.13 -12.64
CA SER A 18 3.90 -4.10 -11.51
C SER A 18 4.89 -2.93 -11.56
N LYS A 19 5.28 -2.47 -12.76
CA LYS A 19 6.22 -1.34 -12.89
C LYS A 19 5.59 -0.04 -12.40
N LYS A 20 4.34 0.23 -12.80
CA LYS A 20 3.60 1.40 -12.35
C LYS A 20 3.33 1.36 -10.87
N SER A 21 2.90 0.20 -10.35
CA SER A 21 2.59 0.06 -8.94
C SER A 21 3.86 0.15 -8.08
N LEU A 22 4.97 -0.48 -8.48
CA LEU A 22 6.25 -0.34 -7.78
C LEU A 22 6.76 1.11 -7.77
N ASP A 23 6.66 1.82 -8.91
CA ASP A 23 7.02 3.23 -9.00
C ASP A 23 6.20 4.07 -8.03
N PHE A 24 4.88 3.86 -8.00
CA PHE A 24 3.98 4.55 -7.09
C PHE A 24 4.31 4.26 -5.62
N TYR A 25 4.35 3.00 -5.22
CA TYR A 25 4.57 2.65 -3.82
C TYR A 25 5.96 3.05 -3.31
N GLN A 26 6.99 2.98 -4.14
CA GLN A 26 8.35 3.38 -3.76
C GLN A 26 8.58 4.90 -3.85
N ASN A 27 8.23 5.52 -4.97
CA ASN A 27 8.58 6.92 -5.22
C ASN A 27 7.52 7.91 -4.70
N VAL A 28 6.24 7.53 -4.70
CA VAL A 28 5.18 8.39 -4.15
C VAL A 28 5.02 8.17 -2.65
N LEU A 29 4.89 6.93 -2.20
CA LEU A 29 4.62 6.61 -0.80
C LEU A 29 5.86 6.31 0.04
N GLY A 30 7.03 6.14 -0.58
CA GLY A 30 8.30 5.94 0.13
C GLY A 30 8.50 4.51 0.67
N ALA A 31 7.74 3.54 0.18
CA ALA A 31 7.94 2.14 0.55
C ALA A 31 9.27 1.60 0.03
N SER A 32 9.86 0.68 0.77
CA SER A 32 11.07 -0.04 0.36
C SER A 32 10.71 -1.44 -0.15
N LEU A 33 11.22 -1.81 -1.35
CA LEU A 33 11.12 -3.17 -1.84
C LEU A 33 12.06 -4.07 -1.04
N ILE A 34 11.50 -5.12 -0.42
CA ILE A 34 12.21 -6.07 0.42
C ILE A 34 12.68 -7.28 -0.40
N GLU A 35 11.74 -7.93 -1.10
CA GLU A 35 12.02 -9.15 -1.84
C GLU A 35 11.04 -9.31 -3.01
N THR A 36 11.49 -10.04 -4.02
CA THR A 36 10.69 -10.39 -5.20
C THR A 36 10.71 -11.90 -5.40
N PHE A 37 9.55 -12.51 -5.56
CA PHE A 37 9.41 -13.93 -5.88
C PHE A 37 8.73 -14.09 -7.23
N GLU A 38 9.48 -14.58 -8.20
CA GLU A 38 8.98 -14.85 -9.54
C GLU A 38 8.60 -16.32 -9.69
N PHE A 39 7.33 -16.58 -9.96
CA PHE A 39 6.76 -17.92 -10.17
C PHE A 39 6.39 -18.11 -11.64
N GLN A 40 7.40 -18.24 -12.51
CA GLN A 40 7.22 -18.34 -13.97
C GLN A 40 6.23 -19.43 -14.39
N ALA A 41 6.35 -20.63 -13.82
CA ALA A 41 5.45 -21.75 -14.14
C ALA A 41 4.00 -21.52 -13.70
N MET A 42 3.77 -20.60 -12.76
CA MET A 42 2.44 -20.23 -12.25
C MET A 42 1.93 -18.92 -12.87
N GLY A 43 2.75 -18.19 -13.60
CA GLY A 43 2.40 -16.97 -14.32
C GLY A 43 2.18 -15.75 -13.42
N PHE A 44 2.88 -15.64 -12.29
CA PHE A 44 2.80 -14.44 -11.45
C PHE A 44 4.12 -14.12 -10.74
N THR A 45 4.23 -12.89 -10.26
CA THR A 45 5.34 -12.41 -9.43
C THR A 45 4.79 -11.69 -8.20
N LEU A 46 5.42 -11.93 -7.04
CA LEU A 46 5.12 -11.26 -5.78
C LEU A 46 6.21 -10.25 -5.46
N TYR A 47 5.80 -9.07 -4.98
CA TYR A 47 6.69 -8.00 -4.53
C TYR A 47 6.31 -7.62 -3.10
N PHE A 48 7.24 -7.78 -2.15
CA PHE A 48 7.04 -7.43 -0.75
C PHE A 48 7.64 -6.06 -0.46
N LEU A 49 6.82 -5.17 0.09
CA LEU A 49 7.17 -3.80 0.41
C LEU A 49 6.96 -3.52 1.90
N GLY A 50 7.80 -2.66 2.46
CA GLY A 50 7.67 -2.17 3.83
C GLY A 50 7.79 -0.67 3.90
N PHE A 51 7.13 -0.05 4.89
CA PHE A 51 7.04 1.40 5.05
C PHE A 51 7.84 1.94 6.25
N GLU A 52 8.46 1.06 7.03
CA GLU A 52 9.22 1.49 8.20
C GLU A 52 10.53 2.17 7.79
N ALA A 53 10.79 3.35 8.39
CA ALA A 53 12.03 4.09 8.15
C ALA A 53 13.25 3.27 8.59
N GLY A 54 14.29 3.21 7.74
CA GLY A 54 15.48 2.42 8.01
C GLY A 54 15.32 0.90 7.85
N LEU A 55 14.19 0.45 7.29
CA LEU A 55 13.92 -0.97 7.06
C LEU A 55 15.01 -1.62 6.21
N VAL A 56 15.48 -0.91 5.17
CA VAL A 56 16.52 -1.40 4.25
C VAL A 56 17.84 -1.66 4.96
N ASP A 57 18.18 -0.84 5.95
CA ASP A 57 19.43 -0.97 6.71
C ASP A 57 19.43 -2.23 7.61
N GLN A 58 18.26 -2.77 7.91
CA GLN A 58 18.06 -3.96 8.72
C GLN A 58 17.95 -5.25 7.90
N MET A 59 17.83 -5.12 6.57
CA MET A 59 17.65 -6.28 5.68
C MET A 59 18.94 -7.11 5.59
N PRO A 60 18.89 -8.43 5.85
CA PRO A 60 20.01 -9.31 5.58
C PRO A 60 20.40 -9.29 4.10
N SER A 61 21.71 -9.32 3.82
CA SER A 61 22.24 -9.41 2.45
C SER A 61 22.04 -10.80 1.85
N ASP A 62 22.14 -11.85 2.68
CA ASP A 62 21.80 -13.21 2.25
C ASP A 62 20.30 -13.35 1.99
N ARG A 63 19.95 -13.97 0.88
CA ARG A 63 18.56 -14.08 0.45
C ARG A 63 17.73 -14.98 1.36
N ALA A 64 18.26 -16.09 1.83
CA ALA A 64 17.51 -17.01 2.69
C ALA A 64 17.24 -16.38 4.06
N GLU A 65 18.24 -15.70 4.61
CA GLU A 65 18.09 -14.92 5.85
C GLU A 65 17.09 -13.77 5.67
N ARG A 66 17.13 -13.07 4.52
CA ARG A 66 16.19 -11.98 4.23
C ARG A 66 14.75 -12.46 4.12
N VAL A 67 14.51 -13.60 3.47
CA VAL A 67 13.17 -14.21 3.40
C VAL A 67 12.66 -14.57 4.81
N GLN A 68 13.51 -15.16 5.64
CA GLN A 68 13.15 -15.47 7.02
C GLN A 68 12.91 -14.20 7.85
N TRP A 69 13.73 -13.18 7.68
CA TRP A 69 13.58 -11.88 8.33
C TRP A 69 12.27 -11.21 7.91
N MET A 70 11.97 -11.15 6.61
CA MET A 70 10.72 -10.62 6.05
C MET A 70 9.49 -11.34 6.62
N ALA A 71 9.53 -12.68 6.72
CA ALA A 71 8.44 -13.46 7.29
C ALA A 71 8.18 -13.15 8.79
N ASN A 72 9.13 -12.52 9.47
CA ASN A 72 9.00 -12.09 10.86
C ASN A 72 8.56 -10.62 11.01
N GLN A 73 8.41 -9.87 9.93
CA GLN A 73 7.91 -8.50 9.96
C GLN A 73 6.39 -8.46 10.18
N SER A 74 5.86 -7.25 10.31
CA SER A 74 4.42 -6.97 10.40
C SER A 74 4.09 -5.76 9.52
N GLY A 75 2.85 -5.69 9.03
CA GLY A 75 2.38 -4.52 8.29
C GLY A 75 3.02 -4.34 6.91
N LEU A 76 3.50 -5.44 6.30
CA LEU A 76 4.01 -5.40 4.94
C LEU A 76 2.86 -5.32 3.92
N LEU A 77 3.20 -4.86 2.73
CA LEU A 77 2.34 -4.91 1.56
C LEU A 77 2.92 -5.88 0.54
N GLU A 78 2.13 -6.87 0.13
CA GLU A 78 2.44 -7.73 -1.01
C GLU A 78 1.69 -7.24 -2.24
N LEU A 79 2.41 -6.96 -3.32
CA LEU A 79 1.81 -6.75 -4.64
C LEU A 79 1.93 -8.03 -5.45
N THR A 80 0.81 -8.54 -5.95
CA THR A 80 0.77 -9.72 -6.83
C THR A 80 0.48 -9.28 -8.27
N HIS A 81 1.43 -9.48 -9.17
CA HIS A 81 1.29 -9.22 -10.59
C HIS A 81 1.11 -10.54 -11.36
N ASN A 82 -0.04 -10.75 -11.99
CA ASN A 82 -0.26 -11.85 -12.93
C ASN A 82 0.33 -11.45 -14.29
N HIS A 83 1.22 -12.30 -14.83
CA HIS A 83 1.95 -11.99 -16.05
C HIS A 83 1.01 -11.78 -17.23
N GLY A 84 1.24 -10.71 -18.00
CA GLY A 84 0.47 -10.38 -19.20
C GLY A 84 -0.68 -9.38 -18.97
N THR A 85 -1.13 -9.19 -17.71
CA THR A 85 -2.21 -8.23 -17.43
C THR A 85 -1.86 -6.80 -17.83
N GLU A 86 -0.57 -6.43 -17.79
CA GLU A 86 -0.05 -5.12 -18.18
C GLU A 86 -0.23 -4.79 -19.65
N SER A 87 -0.30 -5.82 -20.50
CA SER A 87 -0.43 -5.71 -21.96
C SER A 87 -1.77 -6.20 -22.51
N ASP A 88 -2.64 -6.71 -21.65
CA ASP A 88 -3.98 -7.16 -22.05
C ASP A 88 -4.95 -5.97 -22.10
N GLU A 89 -5.28 -5.52 -23.32
CA GLU A 89 -6.23 -4.42 -23.54
C GLU A 89 -7.67 -4.77 -23.12
N SER A 90 -8.01 -6.05 -23.04
CA SER A 90 -9.32 -6.51 -22.59
C SER A 90 -9.45 -6.56 -21.08
N PHE A 91 -8.33 -6.55 -20.36
CA PHE A 91 -8.30 -6.53 -18.90
C PHE A 91 -8.37 -5.09 -18.38
N HIS A 92 -9.52 -4.73 -17.81
CA HIS A 92 -9.81 -3.37 -17.33
C HIS A 92 -9.34 -3.09 -15.90
N GLY A 93 -8.60 -4.01 -15.29
CA GLY A 93 -8.11 -3.91 -13.91
C GLY A 93 -8.91 -4.74 -12.91
N TYR A 94 -8.44 -4.74 -11.68
CA TYR A 94 -9.07 -5.44 -10.58
C TYR A 94 -10.16 -4.56 -9.93
N HIS A 95 -11.16 -5.21 -9.35
CA HIS A 95 -12.19 -4.51 -8.59
C HIS A 95 -11.60 -4.01 -7.26
N ASN A 96 -11.64 -2.69 -7.03
CA ASN A 96 -11.04 -2.03 -5.87
C ASN A 96 -11.87 -2.16 -4.57
N GLY A 97 -13.08 -2.70 -4.65
CA GLY A 97 -13.97 -2.93 -3.52
C GLY A 97 -14.85 -1.75 -3.12
N ASN A 98 -14.66 -0.56 -3.68
CA ASN A 98 -15.43 0.64 -3.34
C ASN A 98 -16.64 0.86 -4.27
N GLY A 99 -16.68 0.18 -5.43
CA GLY A 99 -17.87 0.05 -6.29
C GLY A 99 -18.79 -1.08 -5.84
N GLU A 100 -19.98 -1.22 -6.47
CA GLU A 100 -20.86 -2.36 -6.22
C GLU A 100 -20.43 -3.60 -7.04
N PRO A 101 -20.43 -4.80 -6.40
CA PRO A 101 -20.69 -5.08 -4.98
C PRO A 101 -19.51 -4.64 -4.10
N LYS A 102 -19.81 -3.94 -2.99
CA LYS A 102 -18.76 -3.47 -2.07
C LYS A 102 -18.01 -4.62 -1.39
N GLY A 103 -16.72 -4.43 -1.19
CA GLY A 103 -15.87 -5.44 -0.55
C GLY A 103 -14.70 -4.80 0.18
N PHE A 104 -13.48 -4.94 -0.36
CA PHE A 104 -12.29 -4.27 0.18
C PHE A 104 -12.47 -2.75 0.16
N GLY A 105 -12.06 -2.06 1.22
CA GLY A 105 -12.19 -0.60 1.33
C GLY A 105 -10.93 0.14 0.90
N HIS A 106 -9.90 0.05 1.74
CA HIS A 106 -8.63 0.75 1.53
C HIS A 106 -7.51 0.11 2.36
N ILE A 107 -6.28 0.46 2.02
CA ILE A 107 -5.14 0.40 2.96
C ILE A 107 -4.91 1.79 3.54
N CYS A 108 -4.14 1.88 4.63
CA CYS A 108 -3.87 3.15 5.27
C CYS A 108 -2.37 3.35 5.46
N VAL A 109 -1.89 4.56 5.15
CA VAL A 109 -0.50 4.99 5.36
C VAL A 109 -0.50 6.21 6.27
N SER A 110 0.16 6.10 7.42
CA SER A 110 0.36 7.23 8.32
C SER A 110 1.52 8.11 7.85
N VAL A 111 1.32 9.42 7.94
CA VAL A 111 2.31 10.44 7.59
C VAL A 111 2.53 11.40 8.76
N PRO A 112 3.69 12.06 8.87
CA PRO A 112 3.91 13.05 9.92
C PRO A 112 2.94 14.24 9.87
N ASP A 113 2.60 14.70 8.66
CA ASP A 113 1.71 15.83 8.41
C ASP A 113 0.92 15.60 7.11
N VAL A 114 -0.42 15.64 7.19
CA VAL A 114 -1.30 15.30 6.07
C VAL A 114 -1.27 16.36 4.98
N ASP A 115 -1.26 17.64 5.34
CA ASP A 115 -1.29 18.73 4.35
C ASP A 115 0.01 18.73 3.53
N THR A 116 1.16 18.64 4.19
CA THR A 116 2.49 18.53 3.53
C THR A 116 2.56 17.30 2.62
N ALA A 117 2.05 16.15 3.07
CA ALA A 117 2.01 14.94 2.25
C ALA A 117 1.11 15.13 1.02
N CYS A 118 -0.08 15.75 1.20
CA CYS A 118 -1.01 15.99 0.10
C CYS A 118 -0.45 17.00 -0.93
N ASP A 119 0.22 18.05 -0.50
CA ASP A 119 0.91 19.01 -1.40
C ASP A 119 1.95 18.27 -2.26
N ARG A 120 2.71 17.37 -1.65
CA ARG A 120 3.67 16.54 -2.38
C ARG A 120 2.97 15.62 -3.38
N PHE A 121 1.90 14.91 -2.99
CA PHE A 121 1.15 14.03 -3.88
C PHE A 121 0.54 14.81 -5.06
N GLU A 122 0.01 15.99 -4.81
CA GLU A 122 -0.51 16.86 -5.87
C GLU A 122 0.58 17.29 -6.86
N SER A 123 1.77 17.65 -6.36
CA SER A 123 2.92 18.01 -7.20
C SER A 123 3.41 16.86 -8.09
N MET A 124 3.14 15.61 -7.67
CA MET A 124 3.46 14.39 -8.41
C MET A 124 2.31 13.90 -9.30
N GLY A 125 1.19 14.61 -9.35
CA GLY A 125 0.03 14.26 -10.18
C GLY A 125 -0.80 13.10 -9.66
N VAL A 126 -0.73 12.79 -8.35
CA VAL A 126 -1.53 11.72 -7.74
C VAL A 126 -3.00 12.10 -7.71
N GLU A 127 -3.87 11.16 -8.06
CA GLU A 127 -5.32 11.36 -8.03
C GLU A 127 -5.87 11.28 -6.61
N PHE A 128 -6.68 12.27 -6.23
CA PHE A 128 -7.37 12.31 -4.94
C PHE A 128 -8.81 11.81 -5.08
N VAL A 129 -9.20 10.92 -4.18
CA VAL A 129 -10.60 10.58 -3.91
C VAL A 129 -11.21 11.62 -2.97
N LYS A 130 -10.43 12.06 -1.97
CA LYS A 130 -10.83 13.04 -0.96
C LYS A 130 -9.61 13.83 -0.49
N ARG A 131 -9.70 15.14 -0.50
CA ARG A 131 -8.67 16.03 0.07
C ARG A 131 -8.90 16.21 1.58
N PRO A 132 -7.87 16.64 2.35
CA PRO A 132 -7.96 16.74 3.82
C PRO A 132 -9.12 17.61 4.31
N ASN A 133 -9.47 18.65 3.56
CA ASN A 133 -10.51 19.60 3.93
C ASN A 133 -11.89 19.31 3.34
N ASP A 134 -12.03 18.23 2.57
CA ASP A 134 -13.31 17.86 1.95
C ASP A 134 -14.20 17.09 2.94
N GLY A 135 -15.50 17.31 2.82
CA GLY A 135 -16.52 16.61 3.60
C GLY A 135 -16.50 16.90 5.09
N SER A 136 -17.08 16.00 5.88
CA SER A 136 -17.24 16.16 7.33
C SER A 136 -15.99 15.69 8.11
N MET A 137 -15.35 14.58 7.71
CA MET A 137 -14.14 14.09 8.38
C MET A 137 -12.91 14.81 7.83
N LYS A 138 -12.59 15.97 8.40
CA LYS A 138 -11.42 16.76 8.02
C LYS A 138 -10.13 16.19 8.64
N GLY A 139 -8.98 16.48 8.02
CA GLY A 139 -7.68 16.04 8.53
C GLY A 139 -7.25 14.64 8.09
N ILE A 140 -8.06 13.95 7.25
CA ILE A 140 -7.67 12.73 6.54
C ILE A 140 -7.88 12.91 5.05
N ALA A 141 -7.06 12.28 4.24
CA ALA A 141 -7.19 12.26 2.79
C ALA A 141 -7.31 10.84 2.26
N PHE A 142 -7.83 10.70 1.05
CA PHE A 142 -7.80 9.45 0.29
C PHE A 142 -7.23 9.73 -1.10
N ILE A 143 -6.24 8.95 -1.48
CA ILE A 143 -5.64 8.97 -2.82
C ILE A 143 -5.88 7.64 -3.52
N ARG A 144 -5.62 7.59 -4.84
CA ARG A 144 -5.68 6.38 -5.65
C ARG A 144 -4.29 5.90 -6.02
N ASP A 145 -4.11 4.59 -5.97
CA ASP A 145 -2.96 3.95 -6.58
C ASP A 145 -3.21 3.70 -8.09
N PRO A 146 -2.23 3.19 -8.87
CA PRO A 146 -2.40 2.93 -10.30
C PRO A 146 -3.48 1.90 -10.67
N ASP A 147 -3.93 1.08 -9.73
CA ASP A 147 -4.98 0.09 -9.89
C ASP A 147 -6.33 0.55 -9.28
N ASP A 148 -6.43 1.84 -8.94
CA ASP A 148 -7.64 2.48 -8.38
C ASP A 148 -7.97 2.03 -6.94
N TYR A 149 -7.05 1.37 -6.23
CA TYR A 149 -7.22 1.12 -4.81
C TYR A 149 -7.12 2.43 -4.02
N TRP A 150 -7.98 2.57 -3.03
CA TRP A 150 -7.94 3.73 -2.15
C TRP A 150 -6.87 3.55 -1.09
N ILE A 151 -6.15 4.64 -0.82
CA ILE A 151 -5.17 4.72 0.25
C ILE A 151 -5.55 5.89 1.14
N GLU A 152 -5.89 5.58 2.39
CA GLU A 152 -6.13 6.58 3.43
C GLU A 152 -4.80 7.17 3.88
N ILE A 153 -4.77 8.49 4.03
CA ILE A 153 -3.61 9.24 4.55
C ILE A 153 -4.06 9.96 5.82
N PHE A 154 -3.41 9.68 6.93
CA PHE A 154 -3.66 10.36 8.19
C PHE A 154 -2.38 10.66 8.97
N SER A 155 -2.46 11.61 9.91
CA SER A 155 -1.40 11.85 10.89
C SER A 155 -1.77 11.21 12.23
N PRO A 156 -0.88 10.38 12.84
CA PRO A 156 -1.16 9.81 14.16
C PRO A 156 -1.40 10.87 15.27
N VAL A 157 -0.84 12.06 15.09
CA VAL A 157 -1.00 13.17 16.04
C VAL A 157 -2.42 13.73 15.99
N ASP A 158 -2.99 13.85 14.78
CA ASP A 158 -4.25 14.54 14.54
C ASP A 158 -5.46 13.60 14.52
N LEU A 159 -5.25 12.31 14.24
CA LEU A 159 -6.31 11.31 14.08
C LEU A 159 -7.28 11.28 15.29
N LYS A 160 -6.76 11.44 16.52
CA LYS A 160 -7.59 11.47 17.71
C LYS A 160 -8.65 12.57 17.66
N ASN A 161 -8.30 13.76 17.13
CA ASN A 161 -9.23 14.88 17.01
C ASN A 161 -10.26 14.58 15.91
N VAL A 162 -9.80 14.06 14.77
CA VAL A 162 -10.69 13.66 13.67
C VAL A 162 -11.75 12.66 14.13
N VAL A 163 -11.37 11.68 14.95
CA VAL A 163 -12.32 10.67 15.45
C VAL A 163 -13.23 11.23 16.54
N LEU A 164 -12.66 11.92 17.52
CA LEU A 164 -13.44 12.39 18.68
C LEU A 164 -14.42 13.51 18.35
N ASP A 165 -14.13 14.31 17.33
CA ASP A 165 -15.05 15.37 16.86
C ASP A 165 -16.29 14.80 16.12
N HIS A 166 -16.30 13.49 15.81
CA HIS A 166 -17.37 12.84 15.03
C HIS A 166 -18.04 11.66 15.77
N THR A 167 -17.63 11.37 17.01
CA THR A 167 -18.20 10.31 17.87
C THR A 167 -18.86 10.90 19.11
#